data_cf9fa597b0200b3520254ebf349941e3
#
_entry.id   cf9fa597b0200b3520254ebf349941e3
#
_cell.length_a   1.000
_cell.length_b   1.000
_cell.length_c   1.000
_cell.angle_alpha   90.00
_cell.angle_beta   90.00
_cell.angle_gamma   90.00
#
_symmetry.space_group_name_H-M   'P 1'
#
loop_
_entity.id
_entity.type
_entity.pdbx_description
1 polymer ?
#
loop_
_entity_poly.entity_id
_entity_poly.type
_entity_poly.pdbx_seq_one_letter_code
_entity_poly.pdbx_strand_id
1 'polypeptide(L)' 'MDIEQKIKDIVEAPNTTTLQRVDGLLELDRDVLDLGRGAPKEAMILSKKYSRKIYRAISKIDKQTGKLLLDHLDG' A
#
# COMPACT_ATOMS: atom_id res chain seq x y z
N MET A 1 13.54 3.36 2.87
CA MET A 1 12.74 2.24 2.30
C MET A 1 12.37 2.56 0.85
N ASP A 2 12.66 1.66 -0.07
CA ASP A 2 12.22 1.82 -1.46
C ASP A 2 10.84 1.18 -1.61
N ILE A 3 9.79 1.96 -1.38
CA ILE A 3 8.42 1.47 -1.39
C ILE A 3 7.99 1.04 -2.80
N GLU A 4 8.45 1.74 -3.82
CA GLU A 4 8.07 1.40 -5.20
C GLU A 4 8.63 0.05 -5.62
N GLN A 5 9.87 -0.26 -5.22
CA GLN A 5 10.46 -1.55 -5.50
C GLN A 5 9.75 -2.67 -4.75
N LYS A 6 9.37 -2.44 -3.49
CA LYS A 6 8.62 -3.41 -2.70
C LYS A 6 7.25 -3.70 -3.30
N ILE A 7 6.55 -2.66 -3.75
CA ILE A 7 5.27 -2.80 -4.43
C ILE A 7 5.44 -3.64 -5.70
N LYS A 8 6.44 -3.31 -6.51
CA LYS A 8 6.72 -4.03 -7.75
C LYS A 8 7.01 -5.50 -7.49
N ASP A 9 7.84 -5.79 -6.50
CA ASP A 9 8.19 -7.16 -6.15
C ASP A 9 6.95 -7.99 -5.78
N ILE A 10 6.01 -7.39 -5.07
CA ILE A 10 4.78 -8.08 -4.68
C ILE A 10 3.86 -8.29 -5.90
N VAL A 11 3.69 -7.25 -6.71
CA VAL A 11 2.80 -7.30 -7.87
C VAL A 11 3.31 -8.27 -8.93
N GLU A 12 4.62 -8.34 -9.12
CA GLU A 12 5.26 -9.17 -10.14
C GLU A 12 5.69 -10.54 -9.63
N ALA A 13 5.41 -10.88 -8.37
CA ALA A 13 5.80 -12.17 -7.80
C ALA A 13 5.17 -13.32 -8.59
N PRO A 14 5.98 -14.29 -9.07
CA PRO A 14 5.45 -15.40 -9.86
C PRO A 14 4.61 -16.35 -8.99
N ASN A 15 3.65 -17.01 -9.63
CA ASN A 15 2.83 -18.05 -8.99
C ASN A 15 2.00 -17.55 -7.81
N THR A 16 1.65 -16.26 -7.80
CA THR A 16 0.78 -15.69 -6.77
C THR A 16 -0.60 -15.39 -7.33
N THR A 17 -1.61 -15.59 -6.48
CA THR A 17 -3.00 -15.23 -6.82
C THR A 17 -3.24 -13.75 -6.58
N THR A 18 -4.34 -13.24 -7.12
CA THR A 18 -4.76 -11.86 -6.86
C THR A 18 -4.88 -11.59 -5.36
N LEU A 19 -5.50 -12.52 -4.63
CA LEU A 19 -5.68 -12.39 -3.19
C LEU A 19 -4.34 -12.32 -2.45
N GLN A 20 -3.38 -13.15 -2.84
CA GLN A 20 -2.06 -13.15 -2.23
C GLN A 20 -1.33 -11.83 -2.47
N ARG A 21 -1.46 -11.26 -3.65
CA ARG A 21 -0.86 -9.97 -3.99
C ARG A 21 -1.48 -8.83 -3.19
N VAL A 22 -2.81 -8.82 -3.09
CA VAL A 22 -3.52 -7.81 -2.30
C VAL A 22 -3.12 -7.91 -0.83
N ASP A 23 -3.08 -9.13 -0.28
CA ASP A 23 -2.66 -9.35 1.11
C ASP A 23 -1.24 -8.87 1.35
N GLY A 24 -0.32 -9.16 0.42
CA GLY A 24 1.06 -8.70 0.51
C GLY A 24 1.18 -7.18 0.51
N LEU A 25 0.39 -6.51 -0.33
CA LEU A 25 0.37 -5.05 -0.37
C LEU A 25 -0.23 -4.47 0.91
N LEU A 26 -1.25 -5.10 1.49
CA LEU A 26 -1.84 -4.67 2.76
C LEU A 26 -0.86 -4.84 3.93
N GLU A 27 -0.06 -5.90 3.93
CA GLU A 27 1.00 -6.08 4.93
C GLU A 27 2.05 -4.98 4.82
N LEU A 28 2.44 -4.63 3.59
CA LEU A 28 3.37 -3.53 3.35
C LEU A 28 2.79 -2.21 3.86
N ASP A 29 1.49 -1.98 3.64
CA ASP A 29 0.81 -0.78 4.14
C ASP A 29 0.82 -0.72 5.66
N ARG A 30 0.64 -1.86 6.31
CA ARG A 30 0.71 -1.94 7.78
C ARG A 30 2.09 -1.50 8.28
N ASP A 31 3.15 -1.96 7.63
CA ASP A 31 4.51 -1.57 7.98
C ASP A 31 4.73 -0.07 7.79
N VAL A 32 4.19 0.49 6.72
CA VAL A 32 4.27 1.93 6.44
C VAL A 32 3.53 2.73 7.50
N LEU A 33 2.33 2.29 7.90
CA LEU A 33 1.54 2.96 8.93
C LEU A 33 2.24 2.92 10.28
N ASP A 34 2.90 1.81 10.61
CA ASP A 34 3.67 1.69 11.85
C ASP A 34 4.84 2.67 11.89
N LEU A 35 5.49 2.90 10.76
CA LEU A 35 6.57 3.89 10.65
C LEU A 35 6.08 5.32 10.93
N GLY A 36 4.83 5.63 10.58
CA GLY A 36 4.25 6.95 10.80
C GLY A 36 3.66 7.14 12.19
N ARG A 37 3.46 6.06 12.94
CA ARG A 37 2.80 6.12 14.25
C ARG A 37 3.69 6.82 15.29
N GLY A 38 3.16 7.90 15.89
CA GLY A 38 3.90 8.66 16.91
C GLY A 38 5.07 9.46 16.34
N ALA A 39 5.19 9.53 15.02
CA ALA A 39 6.29 10.22 14.34
C ALA A 39 5.99 11.71 14.14
N PRO A 40 7.01 12.52 13.80
CA PRO A 40 6.79 13.92 13.41
C PRO A 40 5.83 14.02 12.23
N LYS A 41 5.21 15.19 12.08
CA LYS A 41 4.21 15.45 11.06
C LYS A 41 4.69 15.10 9.64
N GLU A 42 5.94 15.40 9.34
CA GLU A 42 6.53 15.12 8.02
C GLU A 42 6.57 13.62 7.72
N ALA A 43 6.90 12.81 8.72
CA ALA A 43 6.91 11.35 8.57
C ALA A 43 5.50 10.80 8.39
N MET A 44 4.50 11.41 9.06
CA MET A 44 3.11 11.03 8.88
C MET A 44 2.61 11.33 7.47
N ILE A 45 2.99 12.49 6.92
CA ILE A 45 2.65 12.87 5.55
C ILE A 45 3.27 11.89 4.56
N LEU A 46 4.52 11.52 4.77
CA LEU A 46 5.23 10.56 3.91
C LEU A 46 4.58 9.19 3.98
N SER A 47 4.21 8.74 5.17
CA SER A 47 3.51 7.48 5.38
C SER A 47 2.20 7.44 4.58
N LYS A 48 1.42 8.51 4.64
CA LYS A 48 0.16 8.62 3.90
C LYS A 48 0.39 8.60 2.39
N LYS A 49 1.46 9.23 1.92
CA LYS A 49 1.86 9.21 0.51
C LYS A 49 2.20 7.79 0.05
N TYR A 50 2.91 7.03 0.88
CA TYR A 50 3.24 5.64 0.58
C TYR A 50 1.99 4.76 0.55
N SER A 51 1.08 4.94 1.51
CA SER A 51 -0.19 4.21 1.53
C SER A 51 -0.98 4.46 0.24
N ARG A 52 -1.01 5.68 -0.25
CA ARG A 52 -1.70 6.00 -1.50
C ARG A 52 -1.10 5.24 -2.68
N LYS A 53 0.22 5.14 -2.75
CA LYS A 53 0.90 4.36 -3.80
C LYS A 53 0.54 2.88 -3.73
N ILE A 54 0.50 2.33 -2.52
CA ILE A 54 0.13 0.94 -2.29
C ILE A 54 -1.32 0.70 -2.74
N TYR A 55 -2.25 1.58 -2.34
CA TYR A 55 -3.67 1.44 -2.70
C TYR A 55 -3.91 1.58 -4.19
N ARG A 56 -3.14 2.42 -4.89
CA ARG A 56 -3.21 2.50 -6.34
C ARG A 56 -2.75 1.20 -6.99
N ALA A 57 -1.72 0.55 -6.44
CA ALA A 57 -1.28 -0.75 -6.93
C ALA A 57 -2.36 -1.81 -6.71
N ILE A 58 -3.02 -1.81 -5.55
CA ILE A 58 -4.15 -2.70 -5.28
C ILE A 58 -5.27 -2.45 -6.29
N SER A 59 -5.56 -1.19 -6.61
CA SER A 59 -6.59 -0.82 -7.58
C SER A 59 -6.33 -1.41 -8.98
N LYS A 60 -5.09 -1.59 -9.35
CA LYS A 60 -4.74 -2.20 -10.64
C LYS A 60 -4.98 -3.71 -10.66
N ILE A 61 -4.96 -4.34 -9.50
CA ILE A 61 -5.17 -5.79 -9.35
C ILE A 61 -6.63 -6.08 -9.03
N ASP A 62 -7.20 -5.31 -8.11
CA ASP A 62 -8.60 -5.41 -7.67
C ASP A 62 -9.15 -3.99 -7.54
N LYS A 63 -9.80 -3.54 -8.60
CA LYS A 63 -10.28 -2.17 -8.73
C LYS A 63 -11.20 -1.77 -7.58
N GLN A 64 -12.12 -2.65 -7.21
CA GLN A 64 -13.10 -2.35 -6.17
C GLN A 64 -12.44 -2.17 -4.80
N THR A 65 -11.56 -3.08 -4.43
CA THR A 65 -10.83 -3.01 -3.16
C THR A 65 -9.95 -1.77 -3.11
N GLY A 66 -9.20 -1.49 -4.16
CA GLY A 66 -8.33 -0.33 -4.23
C GLY A 66 -9.10 0.97 -4.13
N LYS A 67 -10.25 1.06 -4.79
CA LYS A 67 -11.10 2.24 -4.73
C LYS A 67 -11.61 2.49 -3.32
N LEU A 68 -12.07 1.45 -2.63
CA LEU A 68 -12.54 1.57 -1.25
C LEU A 68 -11.43 2.10 -0.33
N LEU A 69 -10.22 1.57 -0.49
CA LEU A 69 -9.09 1.99 0.33
C LEU A 69 -8.68 3.44 0.04
N LEU A 70 -8.65 3.84 -1.23
CA LEU A 70 -8.33 5.22 -1.62
C LEU A 70 -9.38 6.20 -1.11
N ASP A 71 -10.65 5.87 -1.23
CA ASP A 71 -11.73 6.70 -0.73
C ASP A 71 -11.63 6.88 0.78
N HIS A 72 -11.29 5.81 1.50
CA HIS A 72 -11.11 5.85 2.95
C HIS A 72 -9.91 6.71 3.35
N LEU A 73 -8.82 6.64 2.60
CA LEU A 73 -7.61 7.42 2.86
C LEU A 73 -7.87 8.92 2.67
N ASP A 74 -8.62 9.29 1.64
CA ASP A 74 -8.92 10.68 1.30
C ASP A 74 -10.14 11.23 2.04
N GLY A 75 -10.92 10.36 2.59
CA GLY A 75 -12.10 10.71 3.38
C GLY A 75 -11.75 10.90 4.83
#